data_801b7e2fb3b78ab522a640baa10d1321
#
_entry.id   801b7e2fb3b78ab522a640baa10d1321
#
_cell.length_a   1.000
_cell.length_b   1.000
_cell.length_c   1.000
_cell.angle_alpha   90.00
_cell.angle_beta   90.00
_cell.angle_gamma   90.00
#
_symmetry.space_group_name_H-M   'P 1'
#
loop_
_entity.id
_entity.type
_entity.pdbx_description
1 polymer ?
#
loop_
_entity_poly.entity_id
_entity_poly.type
_entity_poly.pdbx_seq_one_letter_code
_entity_poly.pdbx_strand_id
1 'polypeptide(L)'
;MSSNTVPLQTKQQSTPTVENNIVTINADFYTPIDEVSIPTGEIAKVEGTPMDFRTPHTVGERINDKFQQLIYGAGYDHCYVLNKAETGSLDLAATCKEPNSGRTMEVYTTEAGVQLYTGNWLGGFEGTNGATFPARSAICFEAQCFPDTPNKAHFPSATLLPGDEYQQVTIYK
;
A
#
# COMPACT_ATOMS: atom_id res chain seq x y z
N MET A 1 -11.57 -6.11 -9.71
CA MET A 1 -10.75 -5.80 -8.51
C MET A 1 -11.43 -4.62 -7.84
N SER A 2 -12.00 -4.78 -6.65
CA SER A 2 -12.58 -3.64 -5.92
C SER A 2 -11.48 -3.06 -5.05
N SER A 3 -10.95 -1.90 -5.44
CA SER A 3 -10.04 -1.12 -4.59
C SER A 3 -10.84 -0.65 -3.37
N ASN A 4 -10.52 -1.19 -2.21
CA ASN A 4 -11.08 -0.70 -0.94
C ASN A 4 -10.36 0.59 -0.55
N THR A 5 -10.67 1.68 -1.26
CA THR A 5 -10.20 3.02 -0.90
C THR A 5 -11.05 3.51 0.26
N VAL A 6 -10.48 3.57 1.46
CA VAL A 6 -11.15 4.15 2.63
C VAL A 6 -10.67 5.59 2.78
N PRO A 7 -11.50 6.61 2.54
CA PRO A 7 -11.12 7.99 2.82
C PRO A 7 -11.02 8.19 4.33
N LEU A 8 -9.82 8.40 4.86
CA LEU A 8 -9.60 8.76 6.26
C LEU A 8 -9.97 10.23 6.58
N GLN A 9 -10.41 10.98 5.59
CA GLN A 9 -10.66 12.42 5.72
C GLN A 9 -12.13 12.76 5.91
N THR A 10 -12.45 13.66 6.83
CA THR A 10 -13.76 14.27 7.01
C THR A 10 -13.74 15.75 6.59
N LYS A 11 -14.92 16.24 6.22
CA LYS A 11 -15.15 17.61 5.70
C LYS A 11 -14.67 18.77 6.59
N GLN A 12 -14.22 18.54 7.82
CA GLN A 12 -14.01 19.62 8.78
C GLN A 12 -12.56 19.96 9.15
N GLN A 13 -11.57 19.11 8.80
CA GLN A 13 -10.14 19.37 9.09
C GLN A 13 -9.19 18.54 8.20
N SER A 14 -9.55 18.31 6.94
CA SER A 14 -8.68 17.53 6.06
C SER A 14 -7.54 18.38 5.54
N THR A 15 -6.32 17.90 5.75
CA THR A 15 -5.25 18.27 4.83
C THR A 15 -5.69 17.82 3.44
N PRO A 16 -5.45 18.60 2.38
CA PRO A 16 -5.86 18.22 1.03
C PRO A 16 -5.14 16.95 0.53
N THR A 17 -4.10 16.51 1.24
CA THR A 17 -3.29 15.33 0.91
C THR A 17 -3.11 14.41 2.12
N VAL A 18 -2.69 13.16 1.85
CA VAL A 18 -2.40 12.14 2.88
C VAL A 18 -0.98 12.24 3.45
N GLU A 19 -0.23 13.26 3.06
CA GLU A 19 1.19 13.39 3.41
C GLU A 19 1.43 13.46 4.93
N ASN A 20 0.47 13.97 5.69
CA ASN A 20 0.54 14.01 7.16
C ASN A 20 0.13 12.71 7.84
N ASN A 21 -0.41 11.74 7.10
CA ASN A 21 -0.80 10.46 7.69
C ASN A 21 0.43 9.69 8.14
N ILE A 22 0.35 9.14 9.35
CA ILE A 22 1.40 8.34 9.96
C ILE A 22 1.13 6.88 9.64
N VAL A 23 2.09 6.21 9.02
CA VAL A 23 1.98 4.83 8.55
C VAL A 23 3.01 3.95 9.23
N THR A 24 2.60 2.71 9.57
CA THR A 24 3.51 1.59 9.83
C THR A 24 3.11 0.42 8.96
N ILE A 25 4.10 -0.36 8.49
CA ILE A 25 3.88 -1.59 7.71
C ILE A 25 4.78 -2.68 8.29
N ASN A 26 4.18 -3.83 8.60
CA ASN A 26 4.89 -4.99 9.12
C ASN A 26 5.57 -5.77 7.99
N ALA A 27 6.62 -5.21 7.42
CA ALA A 27 7.35 -5.79 6.29
C ALA A 27 8.82 -5.38 6.32
N ASP A 28 9.73 -6.35 6.18
CA ASP A 28 11.16 -6.10 6.04
C ASP A 28 11.60 -5.94 4.59
N PHE A 29 10.71 -6.28 3.64
CA PHE A 29 11.00 -6.28 2.21
C PHE A 29 9.81 -5.68 1.42
N TYR A 30 10.11 -5.29 0.19
CA TYR A 30 9.12 -4.87 -0.81
C TYR A 30 9.54 -5.38 -2.19
N THR A 31 8.64 -5.33 -3.17
CA THR A 31 8.94 -5.68 -4.57
C THR A 31 9.22 -4.40 -5.36
N PRO A 32 10.49 -4.17 -5.78
CA PRO A 32 10.83 -3.05 -6.67
C PRO A 32 10.10 -3.14 -8.01
N ILE A 33 9.76 -1.96 -8.55
CA ILE A 33 9.12 -1.81 -9.85
C ILE A 33 10.09 -1.20 -10.87
N ASP A 34 9.79 -1.41 -12.15
CA ASP A 34 10.43 -0.73 -13.27
C ASP A 34 9.74 0.61 -13.61
N GLU A 35 10.18 1.26 -14.67
CA GLU A 35 9.67 2.56 -15.12
C GLU A 35 8.22 2.56 -15.58
N VAL A 36 7.64 1.39 -15.85
CA VAL A 36 6.22 1.20 -16.21
C VAL A 36 5.41 0.57 -15.07
N SER A 37 5.96 0.61 -13.84
CA SER A 37 5.33 0.13 -12.61
C SER A 37 5.10 -1.38 -12.54
N ILE A 38 5.87 -2.17 -13.27
CA ILE A 38 5.82 -3.64 -13.21
C ILE A 38 6.92 -4.13 -12.26
N PRO A 39 6.63 -5.09 -11.34
CA PRO A 39 7.66 -5.66 -10.47
C PRO A 39 8.80 -6.29 -11.27
N THR A 40 10.03 -5.93 -10.89
CA THR A 40 11.24 -6.47 -11.54
C THR A 40 11.47 -7.95 -11.26
N GLY A 41 10.87 -8.46 -10.18
CA GLY A 41 11.10 -9.78 -9.63
C GLY A 41 12.04 -9.77 -8.42
N GLU A 42 12.73 -8.67 -8.18
CA GLU A 42 13.52 -8.52 -6.97
C GLU A 42 12.64 -8.43 -5.72
N ILE A 43 13.15 -8.94 -4.59
CA ILE A 43 12.61 -8.70 -3.25
C ILE A 43 13.69 -7.93 -2.49
N ALA A 44 13.51 -6.62 -2.35
CA ALA A 44 14.49 -5.71 -1.78
C ALA A 44 14.17 -5.37 -0.32
N LYS A 45 15.22 -5.14 0.49
CA LYS A 45 15.04 -4.68 1.88
C LYS A 45 14.51 -3.27 1.93
N VAL A 46 13.61 -3.00 2.90
CA VAL A 46 13.16 -1.63 3.19
C VAL A 46 14.20 -0.86 4.00
N GLU A 47 15.01 -1.56 4.79
CA GLU A 47 15.99 -0.99 5.71
C GLU A 47 16.94 0.00 5.05
N GLY A 48 17.05 1.19 5.63
CA GLY A 48 17.93 2.26 5.12
C GLY A 48 17.42 2.94 3.85
N THR A 49 16.18 2.69 3.46
CA THR A 49 15.54 3.30 2.28
C THR A 49 14.33 4.13 2.68
N PRO A 50 13.83 5.02 1.81
CA PRO A 50 12.55 5.71 2.03
C PRO A 50 11.34 4.79 2.15
N MET A 51 11.47 3.51 1.74
CA MET A 51 10.42 2.50 1.83
C MET A 51 10.25 1.93 3.25
N ASP A 52 11.09 2.29 4.22
CA ASP A 52 11.07 1.72 5.57
C ASP A 52 9.96 2.31 6.44
N PHE A 53 8.83 1.62 6.52
CA PHE A 53 7.71 1.90 7.42
C PHE A 53 7.59 0.91 8.59
N ARG A 54 8.66 0.20 8.95
CA ARG A 54 8.65 -0.69 10.12
C ARG A 54 8.44 0.06 11.43
N THR A 55 8.77 1.33 11.46
CA THR A 55 8.45 2.28 12.53
C THR A 55 7.53 3.39 11.99
N PRO A 56 6.76 4.09 12.87
CA PRO A 56 5.85 5.14 12.42
C PRO A 56 6.57 6.28 11.70
N HIS A 57 6.17 6.55 10.45
CA HIS A 57 6.62 7.69 9.66
C HIS A 57 5.44 8.40 9.00
N THR A 58 5.53 9.70 8.84
CA THR A 58 4.56 10.40 7.99
C THR A 58 4.85 10.10 6.52
N VAL A 59 3.79 9.95 5.73
CA VAL A 59 3.90 9.68 4.29
C VAL A 59 4.75 10.75 3.60
N GLY A 60 4.51 12.03 3.92
CA GLY A 60 5.18 13.17 3.30
C GLY A 60 6.66 13.33 3.66
N GLU A 61 7.13 12.68 4.74
CA GLU A 61 8.51 12.83 5.22
C GLU A 61 9.55 12.50 4.16
N ARG A 62 9.28 11.45 3.36
CA ARG A 62 10.24 10.90 2.39
C ARG A 62 9.68 10.69 1.00
N ILE A 63 8.38 10.94 0.76
CA ILE A 63 7.70 10.65 -0.52
C ILE A 63 8.34 11.34 -1.72
N ASN A 64 9.06 12.45 -1.49
CA ASN A 64 9.74 13.25 -2.52
C ASN A 64 11.25 13.01 -2.58
N ASP A 65 11.76 12.01 -1.88
CA ASP A 65 13.18 11.67 -1.91
C ASP A 65 13.62 11.26 -3.32
N LYS A 66 14.86 11.57 -3.66
CA LYS A 66 15.47 11.16 -4.93
C LYS A 66 15.84 9.68 -4.93
N PHE A 67 14.86 8.85 -4.65
CA PHE A 67 14.95 7.41 -4.64
C PHE A 67 14.24 6.84 -5.87
N GLN A 68 14.92 5.96 -6.63
CA GLN A 68 14.44 5.53 -7.94
C GLN A 68 13.01 4.97 -7.90
N GLN A 69 12.66 4.24 -6.86
CA GLN A 69 11.33 3.64 -6.74
C GLN A 69 10.24 4.71 -6.54
N LEU A 70 10.51 5.74 -5.73
CA LEU A 70 9.58 6.86 -5.57
C LEU A 70 9.44 7.69 -6.84
N ILE A 71 10.50 7.75 -7.67
CA ILE A 71 10.45 8.40 -8.98
C ILE A 71 9.53 7.61 -9.91
N TYR A 72 9.69 6.28 -9.99
CA TYR A 72 8.86 5.40 -10.83
C TYR A 72 7.39 5.43 -10.42
N GLY A 73 7.10 5.30 -9.13
CA GLY A 73 5.73 5.34 -8.59
C GLY A 73 5.11 6.73 -8.48
N ALA A 74 5.87 7.81 -8.79
CA ALA A 74 5.50 9.20 -8.50
C ALA A 74 5.15 9.43 -7.00
N GLY A 75 5.67 8.61 -6.12
CA GLY A 75 5.40 8.45 -4.71
C GLY A 75 5.34 6.97 -4.32
N TYR A 76 4.61 6.64 -3.25
CA TYR A 76 4.44 5.24 -2.88
C TYR A 76 3.37 4.59 -3.77
N ASP A 77 3.75 3.52 -4.44
CA ASP A 77 2.89 2.61 -5.21
C ASP A 77 3.59 1.25 -5.32
N HIS A 78 3.79 0.61 -4.17
CA HIS A 78 4.65 -0.58 -4.07
C HIS A 78 4.01 -1.65 -3.20
N CYS A 79 4.26 -2.91 -3.56
CA CYS A 79 3.85 -4.06 -2.77
C CYS A 79 4.92 -4.39 -1.73
N TYR A 80 4.51 -4.37 -0.47
CA TYR A 80 5.30 -4.78 0.69
C TYR A 80 5.12 -6.26 0.95
N VAL A 81 6.23 -6.97 1.18
CA VAL A 81 6.26 -8.39 1.54
C VAL A 81 6.03 -8.48 3.04
N LEU A 82 4.85 -8.93 3.44
CA LEU A 82 4.44 -8.94 4.84
C LEU A 82 5.22 -9.97 5.65
N ASN A 83 5.62 -9.57 6.86
CA ASN A 83 6.14 -10.50 7.86
C ASN A 83 4.97 -11.30 8.41
N LYS A 84 4.92 -12.59 8.11
CA LYS A 84 3.86 -13.51 8.52
C LYS A 84 4.35 -14.46 9.60
N ALA A 85 3.51 -14.74 10.60
CA ALA A 85 3.80 -15.78 11.59
C ALA A 85 3.87 -17.16 10.91
N GLU A 86 2.93 -17.42 10.01
CA GLU A 86 2.89 -18.58 9.11
C GLU A 86 2.11 -18.23 7.84
N THR A 87 2.28 -19.00 6.78
CA THR A 87 1.58 -18.77 5.52
C THR A 87 0.07 -18.80 5.73
N GLY A 88 -0.63 -17.74 5.31
CA GLY A 88 -2.09 -17.63 5.42
C GLY A 88 -2.59 -17.23 6.82
N SER A 89 -1.70 -16.93 7.79
CA SER A 89 -2.13 -16.37 9.09
C SER A 89 -2.73 -14.99 8.93
N LEU A 90 -3.75 -14.68 9.74
CA LEU A 90 -4.39 -13.36 9.80
C LEU A 90 -3.59 -12.44 10.72
N ASP A 91 -2.65 -11.70 10.15
CA ASP A 91 -1.73 -10.84 10.92
C ASP A 91 -1.98 -9.35 10.63
N LEU A 92 -1.54 -8.50 11.56
CA LEU A 92 -1.50 -7.06 11.34
C LEU A 92 -0.48 -6.73 10.23
N ALA A 93 -0.98 -6.23 9.12
CA ALA A 93 -0.18 -5.82 7.95
C ALA A 93 0.30 -4.37 8.05
N ALA A 94 -0.62 -3.47 8.40
CA ALA A 94 -0.34 -2.03 8.42
C ALA A 94 -1.22 -1.29 9.42
N THR A 95 -0.74 -0.11 9.85
CA THR A 95 -1.55 0.89 10.54
C THR A 95 -1.44 2.22 9.83
N CYS A 96 -2.51 3.00 9.86
CA CYS A 96 -2.52 4.36 9.34
C CYS A 96 -3.28 5.27 10.31
N LYS A 97 -2.68 6.40 10.68
CA LYS A 97 -3.29 7.39 11.58
C LYS A 97 -3.30 8.76 10.92
N GLU A 98 -4.47 9.39 10.87
CA GLU A 98 -4.61 10.81 10.51
C GLU A 98 -4.53 11.65 11.80
N PRO A 99 -3.47 12.45 11.98
CA PRO A 99 -3.16 13.07 13.28
C PRO A 99 -4.15 14.17 13.71
N ASN A 100 -4.76 14.89 12.74
CA ASN A 100 -5.67 16.00 13.06
C ASN A 100 -7.03 15.52 13.59
N SER A 101 -7.59 14.47 12.98
CA SER A 101 -8.86 13.88 13.40
C SER A 101 -8.69 12.79 14.46
N GLY A 102 -7.46 12.27 14.60
CA GLY A 102 -7.15 11.13 15.47
C GLY A 102 -7.65 9.79 14.96
N ARG A 103 -8.20 9.73 13.72
CA ARG A 103 -8.64 8.47 13.14
C ARG A 103 -7.46 7.54 12.90
N THR A 104 -7.65 6.28 13.28
CA THR A 104 -6.67 5.22 13.05
C THR A 104 -7.35 4.09 12.31
N MET A 105 -6.63 3.50 11.37
CA MET A 105 -7.02 2.30 10.67
C MET A 105 -5.95 1.22 10.90
N GLU A 106 -6.38 0.02 11.23
CA GLU A 106 -5.57 -1.19 11.28
C GLU A 106 -5.99 -2.11 10.15
N VAL A 107 -5.01 -2.64 9.43
CA VAL A 107 -5.24 -3.58 8.31
C VAL A 107 -4.68 -4.93 8.69
N TYR A 108 -5.54 -5.94 8.75
CA TYR A 108 -5.15 -7.34 8.96
C TYR A 108 -5.44 -8.12 7.69
N THR A 109 -4.58 -9.06 7.33
CA THR A 109 -4.82 -9.89 6.15
C THR A 109 -4.17 -11.24 6.24
N THR A 110 -4.73 -12.21 5.52
CA THR A 110 -4.11 -13.52 5.26
C THR A 110 -3.19 -13.51 4.04
N GLU A 111 -3.22 -12.45 3.23
CA GLU A 111 -2.40 -12.30 2.03
C GLU A 111 -0.91 -12.13 2.33
N ALA A 112 -0.06 -12.48 1.37
CA ALA A 112 1.39 -12.40 1.48
C ALA A 112 1.92 -10.95 1.34
N GLY A 113 1.18 -10.07 0.71
CA GLY A 113 1.58 -8.70 0.42
C GLY A 113 0.51 -7.67 0.69
N VAL A 114 0.93 -6.43 0.82
CA VAL A 114 0.05 -5.26 0.84
C VAL A 114 0.65 -4.17 -0.03
N GLN A 115 -0.12 -3.69 -1.00
CA GLN A 115 0.25 -2.50 -1.78
C GLN A 115 -0.04 -1.26 -0.93
N LEU A 116 0.95 -0.38 -0.78
CA LEU A 116 0.75 0.98 -0.33
C LEU A 116 0.67 1.88 -1.56
N TYR A 117 -0.49 2.49 -1.79
CA TYR A 117 -0.68 3.48 -2.84
C TYR A 117 -1.14 4.80 -2.24
N THR A 118 -0.46 5.87 -2.57
CA THR A 118 -0.71 7.21 -1.97
C THR A 118 -1.47 8.16 -2.89
N GLY A 119 -2.23 7.62 -3.85
CA GLY A 119 -3.09 8.43 -4.73
C GLY A 119 -2.31 9.35 -5.67
N ASN A 120 -1.10 8.93 -6.09
CA ASN A 120 -0.16 9.76 -6.86
C ASN A 120 -0.73 10.23 -8.21
N TRP A 121 -1.56 9.39 -8.82
CA TRP A 121 -2.18 9.63 -10.13
C TRP A 121 -3.59 10.23 -10.03
N LEU A 122 -4.08 10.50 -8.81
CA LEU A 122 -5.29 11.30 -8.63
C LEU A 122 -4.92 12.74 -8.98
N GLY A 123 -5.64 13.32 -9.89
CA GLY A 123 -5.40 14.70 -10.29
C GLY A 123 -6.29 15.08 -11.46
N GLY A 124 -7.09 16.13 -11.27
CA GLY A 124 -8.00 16.59 -12.30
C GLY A 124 -9.29 15.78 -12.45
N PHE A 125 -9.53 14.77 -11.60
CA PHE A 125 -10.80 14.07 -11.59
C PHE A 125 -11.83 14.85 -10.80
N GLU A 126 -12.99 15.06 -11.42
CA GLU A 126 -14.17 15.61 -10.78
C GLU A 126 -15.01 14.47 -10.22
N GLY A 127 -15.24 14.49 -8.93
CA GLY A 127 -16.09 13.54 -8.23
C GLY A 127 -17.55 13.97 -8.19
N THR A 128 -18.38 13.19 -7.52
CA THR A 128 -19.80 13.53 -7.30
C THR A 128 -19.93 14.87 -6.56
N ASN A 129 -20.93 15.67 -6.93
CA ASN A 129 -21.23 16.99 -6.35
C ASN A 129 -20.11 18.03 -6.50
N GLY A 130 -19.32 17.96 -7.58
CA GLY A 130 -18.27 18.94 -7.87
C GLY A 130 -17.04 18.84 -6.96
N ALA A 131 -16.87 17.70 -6.24
CA ALA A 131 -15.66 17.43 -5.48
C ALA A 131 -14.48 17.22 -6.44
N THR A 132 -13.32 17.79 -6.12
CA THR A 132 -12.07 17.54 -6.84
C THR A 132 -11.12 16.72 -5.98
N PHE A 133 -10.40 15.79 -6.62
CA PHE A 133 -9.43 14.95 -5.94
C PHE A 133 -8.03 15.31 -6.46
N PRO A 134 -7.24 16.11 -5.70
CA PRO A 134 -5.86 16.37 -6.07
C PRO A 134 -5.00 15.12 -5.92
N ALA A 135 -3.85 15.10 -6.57
CA ALA A 135 -2.85 14.07 -6.35
C ALA A 135 -2.55 13.94 -4.85
N ARG A 136 -2.35 12.70 -4.40
CA ARG A 136 -2.09 12.37 -2.99
C ARG A 136 -3.24 12.71 -2.03
N SER A 137 -4.47 12.76 -2.51
CA SER A 137 -5.64 13.01 -1.66
C SER A 137 -6.26 11.75 -1.07
N ALA A 138 -5.75 10.58 -1.41
CA ALA A 138 -6.19 9.29 -0.89
C ALA A 138 -5.01 8.36 -0.60
N ILE A 139 -5.21 7.40 0.31
CA ILE A 139 -4.27 6.34 0.61
C ILE A 139 -4.99 5.00 0.55
N CYS A 140 -4.36 4.00 -0.08
CA CYS A 140 -4.88 2.65 -0.21
C CYS A 140 -3.91 1.66 0.43
N PHE A 141 -4.46 0.64 1.09
CA PHE A 141 -3.76 -0.56 1.51
C PHE A 141 -4.46 -1.73 0.85
N GLU A 142 -3.82 -2.33 -0.15
CA GLU A 142 -4.43 -3.36 -0.99
C GLU A 142 -3.78 -4.70 -0.67
N ALA A 143 -4.48 -5.51 0.12
CA ALA A 143 -4.01 -6.85 0.47
C ALA A 143 -4.14 -7.78 -0.75
N GLN A 144 -3.04 -8.46 -1.12
CA GLN A 144 -2.96 -9.22 -2.37
C GLN A 144 -1.75 -10.17 -2.39
N CYS A 145 -1.73 -11.09 -3.36
CA CYS A 145 -0.50 -11.69 -3.84
C CYS A 145 0.40 -10.63 -4.46
N PHE A 146 1.70 -10.93 -4.62
CA PHE A 146 2.60 -9.97 -5.27
C PHE A 146 2.17 -9.73 -6.72
N PRO A 147 2.16 -8.47 -7.18
CA PRO A 147 1.85 -8.17 -8.57
C PRO A 147 2.81 -8.90 -9.52
N ASP A 148 2.34 -9.25 -10.70
CA ASP A 148 3.07 -9.98 -11.74
C ASP A 148 3.56 -11.40 -11.32
N THR A 149 2.98 -11.98 -10.24
CA THR A 149 3.28 -13.34 -9.77
C THR A 149 3.27 -14.40 -10.89
N PRO A 150 2.34 -14.42 -11.88
CA PRO A 150 2.36 -15.43 -12.92
C PRO A 150 3.64 -15.45 -13.76
N ASN A 151 4.37 -14.33 -13.83
CA ASN A 151 5.60 -14.20 -14.59
C ASN A 151 6.87 -14.28 -13.72
N LYS A 152 6.72 -14.49 -12.41
CA LYS A 152 7.81 -14.52 -11.43
C LYS A 152 7.78 -15.83 -10.66
N ALA A 153 8.43 -16.87 -11.18
CA ALA A 153 8.34 -18.24 -10.65
C ALA A 153 8.75 -18.40 -9.19
N HIS A 154 9.49 -17.44 -8.61
CA HIS A 154 9.92 -17.45 -7.20
C HIS A 154 9.00 -16.64 -6.28
N PHE A 155 7.99 -15.96 -6.82
CA PHE A 155 6.93 -15.35 -6.02
C PHE A 155 5.92 -16.41 -5.57
N PRO A 156 5.20 -16.18 -4.45
CA PRO A 156 4.10 -17.07 -4.06
C PRO A 156 3.10 -17.24 -5.22
N SER A 157 2.76 -18.50 -5.54
CA SER A 157 1.86 -18.80 -6.67
C SER A 157 0.47 -18.23 -6.43
N ALA A 158 -0.09 -17.57 -7.45
CA ALA A 158 -1.50 -17.18 -7.50
C ALA A 158 -2.34 -18.12 -8.39
N THR A 159 -1.76 -19.27 -8.80
CA THR A 159 -2.46 -20.26 -9.63
C THR A 159 -3.46 -21.03 -8.80
N LEU A 160 -4.70 -21.05 -9.21
CA LEU A 160 -5.77 -21.89 -8.67
C LEU A 160 -6.06 -23.02 -9.66
N LEU A 161 -5.87 -24.27 -9.26
CA LEU A 161 -6.13 -25.42 -10.10
C LEU A 161 -7.60 -25.85 -10.01
N PRO A 162 -8.11 -26.57 -11.02
CA PRO A 162 -9.48 -27.11 -10.96
C PRO A 162 -9.66 -28.00 -9.73
N GLY A 163 -10.63 -27.67 -8.89
CA GLY A 163 -10.90 -28.35 -7.63
C GLY A 163 -10.30 -27.71 -6.39
N ASP A 164 -9.40 -26.74 -6.57
CA ASP A 164 -8.88 -25.94 -5.45
C ASP A 164 -9.89 -24.88 -5.04
N GLU A 165 -9.83 -24.49 -3.76
CA GLU A 165 -10.61 -23.39 -3.20
C GLU A 165 -9.67 -22.24 -2.82
N TYR A 166 -10.02 -21.00 -3.27
CA TYR A 166 -9.34 -19.78 -2.84
C TYR A 166 -10.10 -19.14 -1.69
N GLN A 167 -9.42 -18.94 -0.57
CA GLN A 167 -9.96 -18.26 0.60
C GLN A 167 -8.98 -17.20 1.09
N GLN A 168 -9.48 -15.98 1.28
CA GLN A 168 -8.71 -14.83 1.76
C GLN A 168 -9.55 -14.03 2.75
N VAL A 169 -8.92 -13.49 3.78
CA VAL A 169 -9.54 -12.58 4.76
C VAL A 169 -8.73 -11.31 4.85
N THR A 170 -9.41 -10.17 4.72
CA THR A 170 -8.84 -8.85 5.02
C THR A 170 -9.81 -8.09 5.92
N ILE A 171 -9.29 -7.51 7.01
CA ILE A 171 -10.05 -6.74 7.99
C ILE A 171 -9.48 -5.33 8.06
N TYR A 172 -10.32 -4.35 7.82
CA TYR A 172 -10.08 -2.94 8.10
C TYR A 172 -10.82 -2.57 9.37
N LYS A 173 -10.09 -2.14 10.39
CA LYS A 173 -10.63 -1.82 11.72
C LYS A 173 -10.34 -0.37 12.08
#